data_d1f145f6f266d979506cdb575a725689
#
_entry.id   d1f145f6f266d979506cdb575a725689
#
_cell.length_a   1.000
_cell.length_b   1.000
_cell.length_c   1.000
_cell.angle_alpha   90.00
_cell.angle_beta   90.00
_cell.angle_gamma   90.00
#
_symmetry.space_group_name_H-M   'P 1'
#
loop_
_entity.id
_entity.type
_entity.pdbx_description
1 polymer ?
#
loop_
_entity_poly.entity_id
_entity_poly.type
_entity_poly.pdbx_seq_one_letter_code
_entity_poly.pdbx_strand_id
1 'polypeptide(L)'
;MWKDLSFSFRTLRRSPMFTCAAVLSLALGIGANTAIFSLLNQVVLRSLPVRDAERLVLFHTEYNAPGSSSSDNHEAVFSNPMYRDLSDRDAALDGVIARMSGSARLASQGGTESAMAELVSGNFFQVLGVGAAIGRVIAPTDDNAAGAHPVVVLGHSYWSSHYANSPAILNQSITLNGHPFVVIGVAEARFNGVIPGRTPDLYVPITMQRAILPTMDALEDRRTRWLNLFARLKPGMSIRQAQAATDVVYRSILETELCPPTSGRP
;
A
#
# COMPACT_ATOMS: atom_id res chain seq x y z
N MET A 1 -35.61 -16.60 42.32
CA MET A 1 -34.66 -15.73 41.58
C MET A 1 -34.12 -14.55 42.39
N TRP A 2 -34.95 -13.62 42.87
CA TRP A 2 -34.42 -12.47 43.68
C TRP A 2 -33.77 -12.88 45.00
N LYS A 3 -34.29 -13.90 45.69
CA LYS A 3 -33.72 -14.43 46.95
C LYS A 3 -32.35 -15.13 46.70
N ASP A 4 -32.18 -15.79 45.58
CA ASP A 4 -30.95 -16.50 45.25
C ASP A 4 -29.81 -15.52 44.91
N LEU A 5 -30.13 -14.41 44.20
CA LEU A 5 -29.21 -13.32 43.93
C LEU A 5 -28.73 -12.63 45.21
N SER A 6 -29.66 -12.37 46.18
CA SER A 6 -29.29 -11.75 47.45
C SER A 6 -28.46 -12.66 48.32
N PHE A 7 -28.70 -13.97 48.28
CA PHE A 7 -27.90 -14.97 49.00
C PHE A 7 -26.48 -15.07 48.42
N SER A 8 -26.34 -15.15 47.06
CA SER A 8 -25.06 -15.18 46.38
C SER A 8 -24.21 -13.94 46.67
N PHE A 9 -24.83 -12.75 46.63
CA PHE A 9 -24.14 -11.48 46.96
C PHE A 9 -23.65 -11.45 48.42
N ARG A 10 -24.45 -11.97 49.37
CA ARG A 10 -24.04 -12.06 50.77
C ARG A 10 -22.90 -13.04 51.00
N THR A 11 -22.88 -14.16 50.26
CA THR A 11 -21.81 -15.17 50.31
C THR A 11 -20.50 -14.62 49.78
N LEU A 12 -20.54 -13.93 48.62
CA LEU A 12 -19.37 -13.26 48.02
C LEU A 12 -18.77 -12.20 48.96
N ARG A 13 -19.60 -11.46 49.69
CA ARG A 13 -19.12 -10.48 50.69
C ARG A 13 -18.47 -11.11 51.91
N ARG A 14 -18.78 -12.36 52.24
CA ARG A 14 -18.21 -13.08 53.41
C ARG A 14 -16.82 -13.69 53.12
N SER A 15 -16.45 -13.85 51.87
CA SER A 15 -15.14 -14.38 51.48
C SER A 15 -14.47 -13.46 50.45
N PRO A 16 -13.95 -12.30 50.92
CA PRO A 16 -13.44 -11.26 50.03
C PRO A 16 -12.23 -11.73 49.19
N MET A 17 -11.40 -12.57 49.76
CA MET A 17 -10.21 -13.08 49.05
C MET A 17 -10.57 -14.01 47.88
N PHE A 18 -11.58 -14.86 48.04
CA PHE A 18 -12.11 -15.72 46.95
C PHE A 18 -12.79 -14.87 45.87
N THR A 19 -13.56 -13.86 46.29
CA THR A 19 -14.26 -12.98 45.39
C THR A 19 -13.28 -12.15 44.56
N CYS A 20 -12.22 -11.61 45.17
CA CYS A 20 -11.15 -10.93 44.46
C CYS A 20 -10.44 -11.86 43.43
N ALA A 21 -10.10 -13.07 43.84
CA ALA A 21 -9.46 -14.03 42.93
C ALA A 21 -10.36 -14.39 41.73
N ALA A 22 -11.66 -14.64 41.98
CA ALA A 22 -12.63 -14.94 40.95
C ALA A 22 -12.85 -13.77 39.98
N VAL A 23 -12.99 -12.55 40.51
CA VAL A 23 -13.16 -11.34 39.67
C VAL A 23 -11.90 -11.03 38.88
N LEU A 24 -10.71 -11.16 39.47
CA LEU A 24 -9.44 -10.98 38.73
C LEU A 24 -9.26 -12.00 37.62
N SER A 25 -9.58 -13.28 37.85
CA SER A 25 -9.51 -14.32 36.84
C SER A 25 -10.48 -14.06 35.65
N LEU A 26 -11.72 -13.68 35.96
CA LEU A 26 -12.71 -13.28 34.97
C LEU A 26 -12.29 -12.02 34.20
N ALA A 27 -11.82 -11.00 34.93
CA ALA A 27 -11.36 -9.76 34.30
C ALA A 27 -10.17 -9.98 33.39
N LEU A 28 -9.22 -10.84 33.78
CA LEU A 28 -8.07 -11.21 32.95
C LEU A 28 -8.51 -11.97 31.70
N GLY A 29 -9.41 -12.96 31.84
CA GLY A 29 -9.91 -13.76 30.72
C GLY A 29 -10.70 -12.93 29.70
N ILE A 30 -11.61 -12.09 30.17
CA ILE A 30 -12.40 -11.21 29.31
C ILE A 30 -11.52 -10.12 28.72
N GLY A 31 -10.61 -9.52 29.52
CA GLY A 31 -9.72 -8.46 29.09
C GLY A 31 -8.74 -8.92 28.00
N ALA A 32 -8.14 -10.09 28.15
CA ALA A 32 -7.24 -10.68 27.14
C ALA A 32 -7.98 -10.96 25.82
N ASN A 33 -9.15 -11.59 25.89
CA ASN A 33 -9.97 -11.86 24.69
C ASN A 33 -10.41 -10.57 23.99
N THR A 34 -10.82 -9.57 24.75
CA THR A 34 -11.24 -8.27 24.20
C THR A 34 -10.06 -7.53 23.56
N ALA A 35 -8.87 -7.57 24.17
CA ALA A 35 -7.67 -6.96 23.61
C ALA A 35 -7.25 -7.63 22.30
N ILE A 36 -7.24 -8.97 22.26
CA ILE A 36 -6.92 -9.73 21.03
C ILE A 36 -7.96 -9.44 19.94
N PHE A 37 -9.24 -9.45 20.29
CA PHE A 37 -10.30 -9.15 19.31
C PHE A 37 -10.22 -7.71 18.80
N SER A 38 -9.90 -6.74 19.66
CA SER A 38 -9.71 -5.34 19.27
C SER A 38 -8.53 -5.17 18.34
N LEU A 39 -7.41 -5.87 18.60
CA LEU A 39 -6.24 -5.89 17.71
C LEU A 39 -6.57 -6.54 16.36
N LEU A 40 -7.23 -7.70 16.36
CA LEU A 40 -7.67 -8.35 15.13
C LEU A 40 -8.63 -7.47 14.33
N ASN A 41 -9.58 -6.82 14.99
CA ASN A 41 -10.53 -5.92 14.33
C ASN A 41 -9.85 -4.69 13.72
N GLN A 42 -8.82 -4.16 14.37
CA GLN A 42 -8.08 -3.01 13.85
C GLN A 42 -7.16 -3.36 12.66
N VAL A 43 -6.59 -4.57 12.66
CA VAL A 43 -5.59 -4.97 11.65
C VAL A 43 -6.23 -5.75 10.50
N VAL A 44 -7.22 -6.60 10.76
CA VAL A 44 -7.76 -7.55 9.77
C VAL A 44 -9.14 -7.14 9.24
N LEU A 45 -10.00 -6.54 10.09
CA LEU A 45 -11.39 -6.27 9.72
C LEU A 45 -11.66 -4.82 9.28
N ARG A 46 -10.72 -3.90 9.46
CA ARG A 46 -10.88 -2.56 8.90
C ARG A 46 -10.68 -2.63 7.39
N SER A 47 -11.73 -2.39 6.65
CA SER A 47 -11.63 -2.12 5.21
C SER A 47 -10.66 -0.95 4.97
N LEU A 48 -9.84 -1.07 3.95
CA LEU A 48 -8.99 0.04 3.51
C LEU A 48 -9.84 1.31 3.32
N PRO A 49 -9.37 2.48 3.75
CA PRO A 49 -10.09 3.74 3.58
C PRO A 49 -9.97 4.24 2.14
N VAL A 50 -10.42 3.43 1.20
CA VAL A 50 -10.41 3.69 -0.24
C VAL A 50 -11.81 3.48 -0.80
N ARG A 51 -12.07 4.06 -1.96
CA ARG A 51 -13.37 3.89 -2.63
C ARG A 51 -13.62 2.41 -2.94
N ASP A 52 -14.82 1.90 -2.63
CA ASP A 52 -15.26 0.53 -2.92
C ASP A 52 -14.15 -0.52 -2.65
N ALA A 53 -13.67 -0.59 -1.41
CA ALA A 53 -12.53 -1.42 -1.02
C ALA A 53 -12.73 -2.91 -1.37
N GLU A 54 -13.98 -3.39 -1.37
CA GLU A 54 -14.38 -4.76 -1.72
C GLU A 54 -14.14 -5.10 -3.20
N ARG A 55 -13.99 -4.09 -4.06
CA ARG A 55 -13.68 -4.25 -5.47
C ARG A 55 -12.19 -4.13 -5.78
N LEU A 56 -11.38 -3.82 -4.77
CA LEU A 56 -9.94 -3.75 -4.91
C LEU A 56 -9.35 -5.16 -4.73
N VAL A 57 -8.63 -5.65 -5.71
CA VAL A 57 -7.99 -6.96 -5.71
C VAL A 57 -6.48 -6.83 -5.86
N LEU A 58 -5.75 -7.72 -5.20
CA LEU A 58 -4.30 -7.85 -5.33
C LEU A 58 -4.01 -8.94 -6.38
N PHE A 59 -3.11 -8.64 -7.31
CA PHE A 59 -2.62 -9.64 -8.24
C PHE A 59 -1.69 -10.61 -7.53
N HIS A 60 -1.91 -11.89 -7.80
CA HIS A 60 -1.04 -12.97 -7.35
C HIS A 60 -0.68 -13.86 -8.55
N THR A 61 0.55 -14.32 -8.63
CA THR A 61 0.97 -15.30 -9.65
C THR A 61 1.66 -16.48 -9.00
N GLU A 62 1.23 -17.68 -9.36
CA GLU A 62 1.88 -18.93 -8.94
C GLU A 62 3.06 -19.29 -9.87
N TYR A 63 3.26 -18.52 -10.94
CA TYR A 63 4.25 -18.83 -11.96
C TYR A 63 5.63 -18.27 -11.62
N ASN A 64 6.58 -19.15 -11.36
CA ASN A 64 8.00 -18.84 -11.22
C ASN A 64 8.66 -18.67 -12.59
N ALA A 65 8.46 -17.50 -13.22
CA ALA A 65 9.16 -17.20 -14.46
C ALA A 65 10.63 -16.85 -14.19
N PRO A 66 11.56 -17.19 -15.10
CA PRO A 66 12.96 -16.83 -14.98
C PRO A 66 13.14 -15.31 -14.93
N GLY A 67 13.96 -14.83 -13.99
CA GLY A 67 14.23 -13.40 -13.77
C GLY A 67 14.67 -13.14 -12.33
N SER A 68 14.94 -11.87 -12.02
CA SER A 68 15.17 -11.42 -10.66
C SER A 68 13.86 -10.94 -10.03
N SER A 69 13.67 -11.22 -8.75
CA SER A 69 12.53 -10.76 -7.98
C SER A 69 13.02 -9.98 -6.77
N SER A 70 12.48 -8.79 -6.56
CA SER A 70 12.72 -7.98 -5.38
C SER A 70 11.39 -7.40 -4.91
N SER A 71 10.92 -7.80 -3.75
CA SER A 71 9.65 -7.34 -3.17
C SER A 71 9.80 -7.14 -1.68
N ASP A 72 9.12 -6.15 -1.16
CA ASP A 72 8.96 -5.90 0.26
C ASP A 72 7.95 -6.87 0.92
N ASN A 73 7.18 -7.56 0.10
CA ASN A 73 6.26 -8.62 0.48
C ASN A 73 6.56 -9.82 -0.42
N HIS A 74 6.86 -10.98 0.11
CA HIS A 74 7.24 -12.21 -0.62
C HIS A 74 6.15 -12.73 -1.59
N GLU A 75 5.15 -11.92 -1.86
CA GLU A 75 4.07 -12.19 -2.78
C GLU A 75 4.43 -11.80 -4.21
N ALA A 76 3.62 -12.27 -5.14
CA ALA A 76 3.84 -12.11 -6.56
C ALA A 76 4.15 -10.67 -6.97
N VAL A 77 5.24 -10.51 -7.68
CA VAL A 77 5.72 -9.24 -8.20
C VAL A 77 5.74 -9.26 -9.72
N PHE A 78 5.55 -8.09 -10.30
CA PHE A 78 5.48 -7.86 -11.73
C PHE A 78 6.54 -6.86 -12.15
N SER A 79 6.98 -6.91 -13.39
CA SER A 79 7.85 -5.88 -13.96
C SER A 79 7.01 -4.64 -14.34
N ASN A 80 7.67 -3.49 -14.48
CA ASN A 80 6.97 -2.28 -14.91
C ASN A 80 6.39 -2.40 -16.33
N PRO A 81 7.06 -3.02 -17.33
CA PRO A 81 6.43 -3.30 -18.61
C PRO A 81 5.20 -4.24 -18.51
N MET A 82 5.21 -5.26 -17.63
CA MET A 82 4.03 -6.09 -17.40
C MET A 82 2.86 -5.29 -16.81
N TYR A 83 3.14 -4.38 -15.87
CA TYR A 83 2.14 -3.47 -15.33
C TYR A 83 1.48 -2.64 -16.45
N ARG A 84 2.28 -2.04 -17.33
CA ARG A 84 1.77 -1.26 -18.47
C ARG A 84 0.90 -2.13 -19.38
N ASP A 85 1.39 -3.32 -19.78
CA ASP A 85 0.66 -4.25 -20.63
C ASP A 85 -0.69 -4.67 -20.02
N LEU A 86 -0.74 -4.98 -18.71
CA LEU A 86 -1.97 -5.32 -18.00
C LEU A 86 -2.91 -4.12 -17.89
N SER A 87 -2.38 -2.93 -17.60
CA SER A 87 -3.16 -1.70 -17.50
C SER A 87 -3.83 -1.33 -18.81
N ASP A 88 -3.15 -1.56 -19.95
CA ASP A 88 -3.62 -1.15 -21.28
C ASP A 88 -4.56 -2.19 -21.92
N ARG A 89 -4.37 -3.47 -21.62
CA ARG A 89 -5.05 -4.56 -22.34
C ARG A 89 -6.20 -5.21 -21.56
N ASP A 90 -6.22 -5.08 -20.22
CA ASP A 90 -7.24 -5.79 -19.43
C ASP A 90 -8.54 -5.00 -19.34
N ALA A 91 -9.47 -5.37 -20.23
CA ALA A 91 -10.79 -4.76 -20.29
C ALA A 91 -11.73 -5.14 -19.13
N ALA A 92 -11.36 -6.11 -18.28
CA ALA A 92 -12.18 -6.52 -17.11
C ALA A 92 -12.01 -5.57 -15.91
N LEU A 93 -10.96 -4.76 -15.93
CA LEU A 93 -10.55 -3.93 -14.81
C LEU A 93 -10.96 -2.46 -15.02
N ASP A 94 -11.23 -1.77 -13.93
CA ASP A 94 -11.52 -0.32 -13.87
C ASP A 94 -10.27 0.45 -13.42
N GLY A 95 -9.10 -0.05 -13.81
CA GLY A 95 -7.78 0.50 -13.53
C GLY A 95 -6.89 -0.47 -12.76
N VAL A 96 -5.64 -0.54 -13.21
CA VAL A 96 -4.55 -1.27 -12.55
C VAL A 96 -3.59 -0.24 -11.96
N ILE A 97 -3.16 -0.44 -10.75
CA ILE A 97 -2.17 0.38 -10.06
C ILE A 97 -0.97 -0.48 -9.65
N ALA A 98 0.18 0.15 -9.64
CA ALA A 98 1.42 -0.50 -9.23
C ALA A 98 2.03 0.26 -8.05
N ARG A 99 2.67 -0.48 -7.16
CA ARG A 99 3.38 0.09 -6.01
C ARG A 99 4.62 -0.74 -5.63
N MET A 100 5.57 -0.06 -4.97
CA MET A 100 6.71 -0.70 -4.30
C MET A 100 7.13 0.14 -3.11
N SER A 101 7.31 -0.48 -1.93
CA SER A 101 7.90 0.21 -0.79
C SER A 101 9.40 0.27 -0.93
N GLY A 102 9.95 1.43 -0.58
CA GLY A 102 11.37 1.69 -0.48
C GLY A 102 11.69 2.55 0.73
N SER A 103 12.94 2.81 0.96
CA SER A 103 13.40 3.74 1.98
C SER A 103 14.23 4.84 1.31
N ALA A 104 13.95 6.08 1.67
CA ALA A 104 14.71 7.23 1.20
C ALA A 104 15.36 7.96 2.38
N ARG A 105 16.58 8.46 2.17
CA ARG A 105 17.22 9.36 3.12
C ARG A 105 16.76 10.79 2.84
N LEU A 106 16.01 11.35 3.78
CA LEU A 106 15.55 12.72 3.71
C LEU A 106 16.57 13.63 4.41
N ALA A 107 17.06 14.64 3.71
CA ALA A 107 17.87 15.68 4.33
C ALA A 107 16.96 16.68 5.03
N SER A 108 17.16 16.88 6.33
CA SER A 108 16.45 17.84 7.17
C SER A 108 17.41 18.82 7.84
N GLN A 109 16.92 19.91 8.45
CA GLN A 109 17.75 20.89 9.14
C GLN A 109 18.53 20.31 10.34
N GLY A 110 18.10 19.15 10.86
CA GLY A 110 18.75 18.44 11.98
C GLY A 110 19.65 17.28 11.58
N GLY A 111 19.83 17.01 10.29
CA GLY A 111 20.61 15.87 9.78
C GLY A 111 19.88 15.10 8.69
N THR A 112 20.18 13.82 8.59
CA THR A 112 19.53 12.92 7.63
C THR A 112 18.67 11.90 8.39
N GLU A 113 17.42 11.79 8.02
CA GLU A 113 16.50 10.78 8.55
C GLU A 113 16.12 9.76 7.48
N SER A 114 15.68 8.59 7.89
CA SER A 114 15.13 7.57 6.98
C SER A 114 13.60 7.72 6.93
N ALA A 115 13.07 7.90 5.73
CA ALA A 115 11.64 7.98 5.48
C ALA A 115 11.19 6.77 4.64
N MET A 116 10.02 6.22 4.95
CA MET A 116 9.38 5.17 4.16
C MET A 116 8.77 5.78 2.91
N ALA A 117 9.40 5.53 1.77
CA ALA A 117 8.91 5.98 0.47
C ALA A 117 8.11 4.87 -0.21
N GLU A 118 6.97 5.22 -0.75
CA GLU A 118 6.16 4.37 -1.61
C GLU A 118 6.27 4.85 -3.05
N LEU A 119 6.86 4.05 -3.91
CA LEU A 119 6.83 4.27 -5.36
C LEU A 119 5.46 3.84 -5.87
N VAL A 120 4.76 4.72 -6.56
CA VAL A 120 3.37 4.51 -6.99
C VAL A 120 3.17 4.88 -8.45
N SER A 121 2.30 4.16 -9.14
CA SER A 121 1.90 4.51 -10.50
C SER A 121 1.12 5.82 -10.54
N GLY A 122 1.20 6.54 -11.64
CA GLY A 122 0.57 7.85 -11.80
C GLY A 122 -0.93 7.87 -11.54
N ASN A 123 -1.64 6.78 -11.82
CA ASN A 123 -3.07 6.62 -11.57
C ASN A 123 -3.43 6.08 -10.17
N PHE A 124 -2.44 5.87 -9.29
CA PHE A 124 -2.60 5.23 -7.99
C PHE A 124 -3.71 5.87 -7.13
N PHE A 125 -3.61 7.15 -6.88
CA PHE A 125 -4.58 7.87 -6.06
C PHE A 125 -5.97 7.94 -6.72
N GLN A 126 -6.00 8.11 -8.04
CA GLN A 126 -7.24 8.17 -8.81
C GLN A 126 -8.03 6.85 -8.73
N VAL A 127 -7.38 5.72 -8.94
CA VAL A 127 -8.00 4.39 -8.88
C VAL A 127 -8.46 4.07 -7.46
N LEU A 128 -7.69 4.46 -6.44
CA LEU A 128 -8.06 4.28 -5.03
C LEU A 128 -9.20 5.23 -4.60
N GLY A 129 -9.41 6.33 -5.32
CA GLY A 129 -10.37 7.37 -4.94
C GLY A 129 -9.89 8.19 -3.74
N VAL A 130 -8.56 8.35 -3.60
CA VAL A 130 -7.91 9.07 -2.51
C VAL A 130 -7.55 10.48 -2.96
N GLY A 131 -7.95 11.48 -2.18
CA GLY A 131 -7.67 12.89 -2.44
C GLY A 131 -6.45 13.42 -1.69
N ALA A 132 -6.20 14.72 -1.84
CA ALA A 132 -5.22 15.47 -1.08
C ALA A 132 -5.89 16.22 0.08
N ALA A 133 -5.23 16.25 1.26
CA ALA A 133 -5.60 17.15 2.35
C ALA A 133 -5.26 18.60 2.01
N ILE A 134 -4.11 18.82 1.37
CA ILE A 134 -3.68 20.11 0.79
C ILE A 134 -2.92 19.83 -0.52
N GLY A 135 -2.93 20.80 -1.44
CA GLY A 135 -2.28 20.65 -2.73
C GLY A 135 -2.98 19.64 -3.64
N ARG A 136 -2.20 18.76 -4.28
CA ARG A 136 -2.71 17.71 -5.17
C ARG A 136 -1.95 16.39 -4.94
N VAL A 137 -2.55 15.28 -5.36
CA VAL A 137 -1.90 13.96 -5.41
C VAL A 137 -1.18 13.75 -6.74
N ILE A 138 -0.36 12.68 -6.82
CA ILE A 138 0.28 12.24 -8.06
C ILE A 138 -0.80 11.89 -9.09
N ALA A 139 -0.58 12.32 -10.32
CA ALA A 139 -1.44 12.08 -11.48
C ALA A 139 -0.65 11.37 -12.60
N PRO A 140 -1.31 10.78 -13.61
CA PRO A 140 -0.63 10.12 -14.73
C PRO A 140 0.41 10.99 -15.46
N THR A 141 0.20 12.28 -15.47
CA THR A 141 1.15 13.26 -16.06
C THR A 141 2.47 13.37 -15.30
N ASP A 142 2.48 13.00 -14.03
CA ASP A 142 3.68 13.03 -13.19
C ASP A 142 4.51 11.73 -13.32
N ASP A 143 3.98 10.69 -14.01
CA ASP A 143 4.57 9.36 -14.12
C ASP A 143 4.72 8.91 -15.58
N ASN A 144 4.96 9.83 -16.50
CA ASN A 144 4.98 9.57 -17.94
C ASN A 144 6.38 9.37 -18.52
N ALA A 145 7.44 9.82 -17.83
CA ALA A 145 8.81 9.72 -18.32
C ALA A 145 9.80 9.50 -17.16
N ALA A 146 10.77 8.60 -17.39
CA ALA A 146 11.78 8.24 -16.41
C ALA A 146 12.59 9.46 -15.92
N GLY A 147 12.55 9.71 -14.62
CA GLY A 147 13.30 10.80 -13.96
C GLY A 147 12.81 12.23 -14.27
N ALA A 148 11.74 12.40 -15.04
CA ALA A 148 11.33 13.72 -15.52
C ALA A 148 10.58 14.57 -14.49
N HIS A 149 9.86 13.93 -13.57
CA HIS A 149 8.96 14.62 -12.65
C HIS A 149 9.32 14.32 -11.19
N PRO A 150 10.34 14.98 -10.61
CA PRO A 150 10.74 14.80 -9.22
C PRO A 150 9.74 15.47 -8.27
N VAL A 151 8.57 14.88 -8.15
CA VAL A 151 7.49 15.32 -7.28
C VAL A 151 7.26 14.31 -6.16
N VAL A 152 6.77 14.80 -5.02
CA VAL A 152 6.45 13.98 -3.86
C VAL A 152 5.15 14.43 -3.22
N VAL A 153 4.35 13.46 -2.78
CA VAL A 153 3.18 13.67 -1.91
C VAL A 153 3.55 13.13 -0.53
N LEU A 154 3.36 13.94 0.50
CA LEU A 154 3.62 13.52 1.87
C LEU A 154 2.45 12.68 2.41
N GLY A 155 2.76 11.67 3.22
CA GLY A 155 1.77 11.03 4.08
C GLY A 155 1.24 12.00 5.13
N HIS A 156 -0.05 11.95 5.44
CA HIS A 156 -0.65 12.89 6.39
C HIS A 156 -0.01 12.82 7.78
N SER A 157 0.28 11.62 8.28
CA SER A 157 0.91 11.41 9.59
C SER A 157 2.31 12.01 9.63
N TYR A 158 3.09 11.86 8.56
CA TYR A 158 4.42 12.43 8.43
C TYR A 158 4.36 13.97 8.41
N TRP A 159 3.47 14.55 7.60
CA TRP A 159 3.26 16.00 7.56
C TRP A 159 2.84 16.57 8.92
N SER A 160 1.93 15.88 9.62
CA SER A 160 1.49 16.31 10.96
C SER A 160 2.63 16.31 11.98
N SER A 161 3.46 15.27 12.00
CA SER A 161 4.51 15.09 13.00
C SER A 161 5.77 15.94 12.73
N HIS A 162 6.14 16.14 11.46
CA HIS A 162 7.39 16.82 11.09
C HIS A 162 7.18 18.29 10.71
N TYR A 163 6.00 18.65 10.21
CA TYR A 163 5.70 20.00 9.72
C TYR A 163 4.53 20.68 10.47
N ALA A 164 4.06 20.08 11.59
CA ALA A 164 2.99 20.61 12.44
C ALA A 164 1.74 21.05 11.63
N ASN A 165 1.40 20.31 10.57
CA ASN A 165 0.31 20.62 9.62
C ASN A 165 0.48 21.98 8.91
N SER A 166 1.69 22.49 8.76
CA SER A 166 1.95 23.75 8.07
C SER A 166 1.74 23.60 6.55
N PRO A 167 0.84 24.38 5.93
CA PRO A 167 0.66 24.37 4.48
C PRO A 167 1.83 24.98 3.71
N ALA A 168 2.75 25.67 4.40
CA ALA A 168 3.94 26.28 3.79
C ALA A 168 4.89 25.26 3.15
N ILE A 169 4.72 23.97 3.42
CA ILE A 169 5.49 22.89 2.79
C ILE A 169 5.16 22.71 1.30
N LEU A 170 3.99 23.15 0.84
CA LEU A 170 3.62 23.07 -0.57
C LEU A 170 4.60 23.86 -1.44
N ASN A 171 4.98 23.25 -2.56
CA ASN A 171 5.95 23.76 -3.52
C ASN A 171 7.37 23.96 -2.94
N GLN A 172 7.63 23.48 -1.72
CA GLN A 172 8.99 23.42 -1.18
C GLN A 172 9.75 22.24 -1.77
N SER A 173 11.06 22.39 -1.91
CA SER A 173 11.95 21.31 -2.32
C SER A 173 12.46 20.57 -1.09
N ILE A 174 12.32 19.26 -1.08
CA ILE A 174 12.97 18.36 -0.12
C ILE A 174 13.98 17.47 -0.84
N THR A 175 15.02 17.04 -0.16
CA THR A 175 16.07 16.23 -0.78
C THR A 175 15.94 14.77 -0.35
N LEU A 176 15.67 13.89 -1.30
CA LEU A 176 15.58 12.44 -1.10
C LEU A 176 16.78 11.76 -1.77
N ASN A 177 17.59 11.02 -1.01
CA ASN A 177 18.81 10.36 -1.48
C ASN A 177 19.76 11.28 -2.29
N GLY A 178 19.79 12.57 -1.96
CA GLY A 178 20.59 13.57 -2.67
C GLY A 178 19.91 14.20 -3.90
N HIS A 179 18.70 13.79 -4.24
CA HIS A 179 17.92 14.35 -5.35
C HIS A 179 16.83 15.30 -4.83
N PRO A 180 16.66 16.50 -5.43
CA PRO A 180 15.59 17.41 -5.05
C PRO A 180 14.25 16.94 -5.57
N PHE A 181 13.22 16.99 -4.71
CA PHE A 181 11.82 16.70 -5.03
C PHE A 181 10.93 17.84 -4.58
N VAL A 182 9.97 18.21 -5.39
CA VAL A 182 8.98 19.25 -5.04
C VAL A 182 7.77 18.61 -4.35
N VAL A 183 7.42 19.12 -3.18
CA VAL A 183 6.22 18.69 -2.45
C VAL A 183 4.99 19.28 -3.14
N ILE A 184 4.20 18.45 -3.82
CA ILE A 184 3.01 18.85 -4.57
C ILE A 184 1.71 18.75 -3.75
N GLY A 185 1.74 18.02 -2.65
CA GLY A 185 0.58 17.87 -1.77
C GLY A 185 0.83 16.93 -0.60
N VAL A 186 -0.22 16.73 0.16
CA VAL A 186 -0.31 15.81 1.30
C VAL A 186 -1.51 14.92 1.08
N ALA A 187 -1.37 13.61 1.25
CA ALA A 187 -2.48 12.67 1.16
C ALA A 187 -3.53 12.94 2.25
N GLU A 188 -4.77 12.59 1.99
CA GLU A 188 -5.86 12.75 2.96
C GLU A 188 -5.61 11.99 4.27
N ALA A 189 -6.11 12.51 5.39
CA ALA A 189 -5.81 12.05 6.75
C ALA A 189 -6.19 10.58 7.02
N ARG A 190 -7.19 10.06 6.32
CA ARG A 190 -7.65 8.67 6.50
C ARG A 190 -6.83 7.65 5.75
N PHE A 191 -6.03 8.09 4.77
CA PHE A 191 -5.26 7.20 3.92
C PHE A 191 -3.88 6.92 4.52
N ASN A 192 -3.65 5.67 4.87
CA ASN A 192 -2.40 5.17 5.46
C ASN A 192 -1.71 4.11 4.57
N GLY A 193 -1.92 4.21 3.24
CA GLY A 193 -1.40 3.21 2.30
C GLY A 193 -2.36 2.05 2.07
N VAL A 194 -1.97 1.13 1.20
CA VAL A 194 -2.77 -0.06 0.81
C VAL A 194 -2.32 -1.35 1.51
N ILE A 195 -1.23 -1.32 2.26
CA ILE A 195 -0.73 -2.46 3.03
C ILE A 195 -1.06 -2.26 4.50
N PRO A 196 -1.85 -3.14 5.12
CA PRO A 196 -2.15 -3.04 6.54
C PRO A 196 -0.89 -3.03 7.41
N GLY A 197 -0.84 -2.12 8.38
CA GLY A 197 0.29 -1.98 9.30
C GLY A 197 1.52 -1.25 8.75
N ARG A 198 1.48 -0.80 7.50
CA ARG A 198 2.51 0.07 6.89
C ARG A 198 1.91 1.40 6.49
N THR A 199 2.48 2.47 7.02
CA THR A 199 2.06 3.84 6.69
C THR A 199 3.22 4.55 5.99
N PRO A 200 3.14 4.76 4.68
CA PRO A 200 4.18 5.49 3.95
C PRO A 200 4.29 6.94 4.43
N ASP A 201 5.54 7.40 4.59
CA ASP A 201 5.83 8.81 4.88
C ASP A 201 5.73 9.66 3.62
N LEU A 202 6.11 9.07 2.47
CA LEU A 202 6.25 9.74 1.19
C LEU A 202 5.69 8.86 0.07
N TYR A 203 5.05 9.49 -0.91
CA TYR A 203 4.64 8.85 -2.17
C TYR A 203 5.37 9.52 -3.33
N VAL A 204 5.98 8.71 -4.21
CA VAL A 204 6.83 9.16 -5.31
C VAL A 204 6.42 8.43 -6.59
N PRO A 205 6.41 9.05 -7.79
CA PRO A 205 6.14 8.36 -9.04
C PRO A 205 7.08 7.16 -9.29
N ILE A 206 6.58 6.08 -9.88
CA ILE A 206 7.40 4.91 -10.25
C ILE A 206 8.56 5.29 -11.15
N THR A 207 8.36 6.25 -12.06
CA THR A 207 9.39 6.76 -12.97
C THR A 207 10.58 7.40 -12.27
N MET A 208 10.45 7.75 -10.99
CA MET A 208 11.55 8.23 -10.14
C MET A 208 12.32 7.09 -9.44
N GLN A 209 12.14 5.86 -9.86
CA GLN A 209 12.73 4.66 -9.25
C GLN A 209 14.21 4.80 -8.91
N ARG A 210 15.03 5.28 -9.86
CA ARG A 210 16.50 5.40 -9.66
C ARG A 210 16.89 6.36 -8.53
N ALA A 211 16.08 7.39 -8.28
CA ALA A 211 16.35 8.32 -7.18
C ALA A 211 16.06 7.70 -5.81
N ILE A 212 15.10 6.79 -5.73
CA ILE A 212 14.71 6.13 -4.47
C ILE A 212 15.46 4.81 -4.27
N LEU A 213 15.63 4.03 -5.34
CA LEU A 213 16.28 2.71 -5.36
C LEU A 213 17.49 2.75 -6.31
N PRO A 214 18.60 3.39 -5.94
CA PRO A 214 19.72 3.68 -6.86
C PRO A 214 20.46 2.44 -7.37
N THR A 215 20.32 1.30 -6.67
CA THR A 215 20.92 0.02 -7.07
C THR A 215 20.07 -0.75 -8.08
N MET A 216 18.87 -0.27 -8.38
CA MET A 216 17.92 -0.92 -9.28
C MET A 216 17.69 -0.06 -10.53
N ASP A 217 17.80 -0.66 -11.69
CA ASP A 217 17.42 -0.07 -12.99
C ASP A 217 16.45 -1.02 -13.70
N ALA A 218 15.18 -0.91 -13.38
CA ALA A 218 14.19 -1.92 -13.75
C ALA A 218 12.92 -1.34 -14.43
N LEU A 219 12.95 -0.05 -14.82
CA LEU A 219 11.76 0.57 -15.43
C LEU A 219 11.40 -0.05 -16.77
N GLU A 220 12.40 -0.42 -17.59
CA GLU A 220 12.17 -1.01 -18.91
C GLU A 220 12.57 -2.50 -18.97
N ASP A 221 13.03 -3.06 -17.84
CA ASP A 221 13.42 -4.46 -17.77
C ASP A 221 12.22 -5.37 -17.47
N ARG A 222 11.81 -6.16 -18.45
CA ARG A 222 10.72 -7.14 -18.34
C ARG A 222 11.04 -8.28 -17.37
N ARG A 223 12.31 -8.59 -17.16
CA ARG A 223 12.77 -9.73 -16.35
C ARG A 223 12.95 -9.38 -14.88
N THR A 224 13.09 -8.10 -14.54
CA THR A 224 13.17 -7.65 -13.14
C THR A 224 11.78 -7.32 -12.64
N ARG A 225 11.31 -8.14 -11.69
CA ARG A 225 9.98 -8.04 -11.07
C ARG A 225 10.11 -7.42 -9.70
N TRP A 226 9.41 -6.32 -9.48
CA TRP A 226 9.56 -5.53 -8.28
C TRP A 226 8.29 -4.78 -7.83
N LEU A 227 7.24 -4.77 -8.65
CA LEU A 227 5.99 -4.08 -8.38
C LEU A 227 4.92 -5.03 -7.89
N ASN A 228 4.23 -4.66 -6.82
CA ASN A 228 2.94 -5.25 -6.47
C ASN A 228 1.84 -4.54 -7.26
N LEU A 229 0.93 -5.30 -7.84
CA LEU A 229 -0.17 -4.77 -8.62
C LEU A 229 -1.49 -4.96 -7.89
N PHE A 230 -2.27 -3.89 -7.87
CA PHE A 230 -3.66 -3.92 -7.44
C PHE A 230 -4.54 -3.49 -8.60
N ALA A 231 -5.76 -3.97 -8.62
CA ALA A 231 -6.73 -3.53 -9.62
C ALA A 231 -8.10 -3.33 -9.00
N ARG A 232 -8.87 -2.46 -9.63
CA ARG A 232 -10.27 -2.29 -9.31
C ARG A 232 -11.11 -3.07 -10.30
N LEU A 233 -11.99 -3.94 -9.78
CA LEU A 233 -12.94 -4.66 -10.62
C LEU A 233 -14.01 -3.72 -11.18
N LYS A 234 -14.44 -3.93 -12.41
CA LYS A 234 -15.60 -3.21 -12.97
C LYS A 234 -16.88 -3.54 -12.17
N PRO A 235 -17.85 -2.62 -12.11
CA PRO A 235 -19.14 -2.89 -11.47
C PRO A 235 -19.80 -4.18 -12.02
N GLY A 236 -20.26 -5.05 -11.10
CA GLY A 236 -20.90 -6.30 -11.47
C GLY A 236 -19.96 -7.43 -11.92
N MET A 237 -18.64 -7.19 -12.01
CA MET A 237 -17.64 -8.21 -12.33
C MET A 237 -17.33 -9.04 -11.09
N SER A 238 -17.42 -10.35 -11.18
CA SER A 238 -16.96 -11.27 -10.13
C SER A 238 -15.44 -11.48 -10.23
N ILE A 239 -14.81 -11.80 -9.09
CA ILE A 239 -13.37 -12.12 -9.04
C ILE A 239 -13.01 -13.23 -10.04
N ARG A 240 -13.84 -14.28 -10.16
CA ARG A 240 -13.59 -15.39 -11.10
C ARG A 240 -13.61 -14.96 -12.56
N GLN A 241 -14.53 -14.08 -12.93
CA GLN A 241 -14.60 -13.55 -14.30
C GLN A 241 -13.39 -12.66 -14.61
N ALA A 242 -13.02 -11.78 -13.67
CA ALA A 242 -11.85 -10.95 -13.81
C ALA A 242 -10.57 -11.80 -13.92
N GLN A 243 -10.42 -12.79 -13.05
CA GLN A 243 -9.28 -13.71 -13.08
C GLN A 243 -9.16 -14.41 -14.45
N ALA A 244 -10.25 -14.98 -14.95
CA ALA A 244 -10.24 -15.66 -16.26
C ALA A 244 -9.85 -14.72 -17.41
N ALA A 245 -10.32 -13.47 -17.39
CA ALA A 245 -9.95 -12.47 -18.39
C ALA A 245 -8.47 -12.05 -18.25
N THR A 246 -8.02 -11.76 -17.03
CA THR A 246 -6.62 -11.39 -16.74
C THR A 246 -5.65 -12.51 -17.10
N ASP A 247 -5.99 -13.78 -16.83
CA ASP A 247 -5.16 -14.94 -17.18
C ASP A 247 -4.88 -15.03 -18.67
N VAL A 248 -5.86 -14.69 -19.52
CA VAL A 248 -5.66 -14.65 -20.97
C VAL A 248 -4.65 -13.58 -21.36
N VAL A 249 -4.80 -12.37 -20.83
CA VAL A 249 -3.88 -11.26 -21.10
C VAL A 249 -2.49 -11.59 -20.57
N TYR A 250 -2.38 -12.11 -19.36
CA TYR A 250 -1.12 -12.45 -18.72
C TYR A 250 -0.36 -13.55 -19.49
N ARG A 251 -1.04 -14.60 -19.95
CA ARG A 251 -0.42 -15.62 -20.80
C ARG A 251 0.12 -15.04 -22.10
N SER A 252 -0.63 -14.17 -22.77
CA SER A 252 -0.16 -13.49 -23.97
C SER A 252 1.09 -12.65 -23.72
N ILE A 253 1.20 -12.00 -22.56
CA ILE A 253 2.40 -11.26 -22.15
C ILE A 253 3.58 -12.21 -21.98
N LEU A 254 3.39 -13.32 -21.26
CA LEU A 254 4.44 -14.33 -21.04
C LEU A 254 4.93 -14.97 -22.34
N GLU A 255 4.05 -15.30 -23.26
CA GLU A 255 4.41 -15.84 -24.59
C GLU A 255 5.30 -14.85 -25.36
N THR A 256 4.98 -13.57 -25.29
CA THR A 256 5.79 -12.51 -25.93
C THR A 256 7.18 -12.37 -25.26
N GLU A 257 7.28 -12.63 -23.96
CA GLU A 257 8.55 -12.56 -23.22
C GLU A 257 9.43 -13.80 -23.42
N LEU A 258 8.82 -14.98 -23.50
CA LEU A 258 9.52 -16.26 -23.65
C LEU A 258 9.95 -16.53 -25.08
N CYS A 259 9.17 -16.04 -26.07
CA CYS A 259 9.49 -16.10 -27.47
C CYS A 259 9.58 -14.68 -28.07
N PRO A 260 10.65 -13.91 -27.79
CA PRO A 260 10.84 -12.64 -28.48
C PRO A 260 10.84 -12.91 -29.98
N PRO A 261 10.14 -12.10 -30.80
CA PRO A 261 10.18 -12.26 -32.26
C PRO A 261 11.64 -12.30 -32.65
N THR A 262 12.04 -13.38 -33.32
CA THR A 262 13.39 -13.51 -33.87
C THR A 262 13.64 -12.27 -34.70
N SER A 263 14.42 -11.34 -34.16
CA SER A 263 14.92 -10.22 -34.94
C SER A 263 15.66 -10.83 -36.14
N GLY A 264 15.03 -10.78 -37.31
CA GLY A 264 15.67 -11.22 -38.52
C GLY A 264 17.01 -10.48 -38.61
N ARG A 265 18.08 -11.24 -38.44
CA ARG A 265 19.38 -10.77 -38.90
C ARG A 265 19.31 -10.74 -40.42
N PRO A 266 19.71 -9.61 -41.00
CA PRO A 266 19.93 -9.55 -42.45
C PRO A 266 21.07 -10.46 -42.86
#